data_74cd9730ef5e5d1b28d0dc959b5619cd
#
_entry.id   74cd9730ef5e5d1b28d0dc959b5619cd
#
_cell.length_a   1.000
_cell.length_b   1.000
_cell.length_c   1.000
_cell.angle_alpha   90.00
_cell.angle_beta   90.00
_cell.angle_gamma   90.00
#
_symmetry.space_group_name_H-M   'P 1'
#
loop_
_entity.id
_entity.type
_entity.pdbx_description
1 polymer ?
#
loop_
_entity_poly.entity_id
_entity_poly.type
_entity_poly.pdbx_seq_one_letter_code
_entity_poly.pdbx_strand_id
1 'polypeptide(L)'
;MKIITIILSVFLSGVAFAQQPISIIPRPAEMRVGTGKFIVSPNTALVPLGNDPEVRRIAGLLNEKLKIAAGFTLKTEQTQRKDAIHFKLINEPALGNEGYRLHVTGEDVTIAANKSGGLFYGLQSLFQLLPYQIEGKSLITNFQWSIPVVEIRDVPRFGWRGQMLDVSRHFFTKDEVKSFIDDMAQYKYNLLHFHLTDDQGWRIEIKQYPKLTSVGAWNVKKEGRFGAFSPPAANEPRDYGGFYTQDDIRELIRYAKDRYVEILPEIESPGHSLAAIASYPELSYTPGTYVVNSGDRFMDWFGGGKFAARVDNTLCPANDKVYEFLDKVLGEVAQLFPFPYIHMGGDECAKNFWEKNPQIKSLMAREKLGDMDAVQSYFVGRVSSIITSKGKKMIGWDEILEGGLVKSAAVMSWRGMKGGIEAAKKGHEVVMTPSDFVYVDYMQGDAALEPPVYATLRLKKTYQFEPVPEGVNANLIKGGQANLWTEQIYNMRHLRYMLWPRGFAIAEALWSPKSARDWKGFVPRVEEHFKRFEVSDRKYAPSMYEPVVNVKRSATGGFALDFDVEVPGVTVHYSFDHSFPDNFYPAYSGKSIVVPVDATVLRVVSYTSGRLVGRTMTISIADLKKRVK
;
A
#
# COMPACT_ATOMS: atom_id res chain seq x y z
N MET A 1 -63.77 -31.58 -46.05
CA MET A 1 -63.28 -31.29 -44.67
C MET A 1 -61.78 -31.57 -44.65
N LYS A 2 -60.91 -30.53 -44.66
CA LYS A 2 -59.46 -30.67 -44.52
C LYS A 2 -59.14 -30.29 -43.08
N ILE A 3 -58.60 -31.24 -42.33
CA ILE A 3 -58.17 -31.05 -40.97
C ILE A 3 -56.74 -30.45 -41.05
N ILE A 4 -56.53 -29.24 -40.55
CA ILE A 4 -55.24 -28.59 -40.44
C ILE A 4 -54.72 -28.89 -39.02
N THR A 5 -53.68 -29.72 -38.94
CA THR A 5 -52.95 -29.98 -37.69
C THR A 5 -51.94 -28.87 -37.46
N ILE A 6 -52.15 -28.02 -36.44
CA ILE A 6 -51.22 -27.02 -36.01
C ILE A 6 -50.22 -27.67 -35.02
N ILE A 7 -48.97 -27.79 -35.45
CA ILE A 7 -47.86 -28.23 -34.57
C ILE A 7 -47.38 -26.98 -33.82
N LEU A 8 -47.64 -26.92 -32.51
CA LEU A 8 -47.15 -25.90 -31.60
C LEU A 8 -45.71 -26.25 -31.16
N SER A 9 -44.73 -25.65 -31.82
CA SER A 9 -43.30 -25.76 -31.40
C SER A 9 -43.05 -24.91 -30.17
N VAL A 10 -42.95 -25.49 -29.00
CA VAL A 10 -42.53 -24.83 -27.76
C VAL A 10 -41.01 -24.64 -27.84
N PHE A 11 -40.58 -23.42 -28.14
CA PHE A 11 -39.18 -23.01 -27.94
C PHE A 11 -38.95 -22.86 -26.43
N LEU A 12 -38.32 -23.84 -25.80
CA LEU A 12 -37.65 -23.66 -24.50
C LEU A 12 -36.43 -22.78 -24.72
N SER A 13 -36.59 -21.48 -24.54
CA SER A 13 -35.45 -20.55 -24.38
C SER A 13 -34.82 -20.86 -23.02
N GLY A 14 -33.77 -21.66 -23.04
CA GLY A 14 -32.91 -21.85 -21.90
C GLY A 14 -32.30 -20.50 -21.52
N VAL A 15 -32.72 -19.93 -20.38
CA VAL A 15 -32.03 -18.79 -19.77
C VAL A 15 -30.66 -19.30 -19.36
N ALA A 16 -29.66 -19.04 -20.19
CA ALA A 16 -28.28 -19.23 -19.80
C ALA A 16 -27.99 -18.23 -18.66
N PHE A 17 -28.03 -18.72 -17.42
CA PHE A 17 -27.49 -17.96 -16.31
C PHE A 17 -26.00 -17.72 -16.61
N ALA A 18 -25.67 -16.50 -17.00
CA ALA A 18 -24.27 -16.10 -17.15
C ALA A 18 -23.58 -16.35 -15.80
N GLN A 19 -22.61 -17.26 -15.83
CA GLN A 19 -21.78 -17.55 -14.66
C GLN A 19 -21.10 -16.27 -14.24
N GLN A 20 -21.26 -15.85 -12.98
CA GLN A 20 -20.61 -14.63 -12.48
C GLN A 20 -19.08 -14.75 -12.68
N PRO A 21 -18.44 -13.73 -13.23
CA PRO A 21 -17.00 -13.77 -13.45
C PRO A 21 -16.26 -13.91 -12.11
N ILE A 22 -15.28 -14.80 -12.07
CA ILE A 22 -14.42 -14.99 -10.88
C ILE A 22 -13.57 -13.74 -10.66
N SER A 23 -13.66 -13.17 -9.46
CA SER A 23 -13.09 -11.85 -9.12
C SER A 23 -11.95 -11.94 -8.12
N ILE A 24 -10.97 -12.83 -8.36
CA ILE A 24 -9.78 -12.96 -7.50
C ILE A 24 -8.77 -11.84 -7.81
N ILE A 25 -8.32 -11.12 -6.75
CA ILE A 25 -7.22 -10.18 -6.75
C ILE A 25 -6.22 -10.58 -5.64
N PRO A 26 -4.92 -10.71 -5.96
CA PRO A 26 -4.30 -10.71 -7.29
C PRO A 26 -4.72 -11.90 -8.14
N ARG A 27 -4.73 -11.70 -9.47
CA ARG A 27 -5.12 -12.74 -10.43
C ARG A 27 -4.18 -13.94 -10.34
N PRO A 28 -4.70 -15.17 -10.17
CA PRO A 28 -3.88 -16.38 -10.16
C PRO A 28 -3.07 -16.57 -11.44
N ALA A 29 -1.91 -17.22 -11.32
CA ALA A 29 -1.06 -17.51 -12.46
C ALA A 29 -1.75 -18.41 -13.50
N GLU A 30 -2.46 -19.43 -13.04
CA GLU A 30 -3.24 -20.35 -13.86
C GLU A 30 -4.62 -20.55 -13.22
N MET A 31 -5.68 -20.40 -14.01
CA MET A 31 -7.05 -20.62 -13.56
C MET A 31 -7.92 -21.15 -14.69
N ARG A 32 -8.65 -22.24 -14.42
CA ARG A 32 -9.64 -22.83 -15.32
C ARG A 32 -10.98 -22.86 -14.61
N VAL A 33 -11.99 -22.26 -15.20
CA VAL A 33 -13.35 -22.20 -14.65
C VAL A 33 -14.16 -23.36 -15.23
N GLY A 34 -14.75 -24.17 -14.36
CA GLY A 34 -15.66 -25.26 -14.71
C GLY A 34 -17.12 -24.84 -14.65
N THR A 35 -18.03 -25.81 -14.82
CA THR A 35 -19.47 -25.61 -14.69
C THR A 35 -19.95 -26.10 -13.33
N GLY A 36 -20.95 -25.40 -12.74
CA GLY A 36 -21.53 -25.74 -11.44
C GLY A 36 -20.87 -25.02 -10.25
N LYS A 37 -21.22 -25.44 -9.07
CA LYS A 37 -20.79 -24.85 -7.80
C LYS A 37 -20.77 -25.87 -6.68
N PHE A 38 -19.89 -25.70 -5.71
CA PHE A 38 -19.91 -26.36 -4.41
C PHE A 38 -20.76 -25.56 -3.43
N ILE A 39 -21.60 -26.20 -2.64
CA ILE A 39 -22.45 -25.55 -1.63
C ILE A 39 -21.86 -25.81 -0.25
N VAL A 40 -21.49 -24.74 0.46
CA VAL A 40 -21.05 -24.84 1.85
C VAL A 40 -22.27 -24.80 2.76
N SER A 41 -22.43 -25.81 3.59
CA SER A 41 -23.55 -25.97 4.53
C SER A 41 -23.05 -26.40 5.92
N PRO A 42 -23.87 -26.37 6.96
CA PRO A 42 -23.51 -26.92 8.27
C PRO A 42 -23.09 -28.41 8.27
N ASN A 43 -23.45 -29.16 7.23
CA ASN A 43 -23.09 -30.59 7.07
C ASN A 43 -21.74 -30.78 6.37
N THR A 44 -21.23 -29.74 5.73
CA THR A 44 -19.90 -29.76 5.07
C THR A 44 -18.80 -29.95 6.12
N ALA A 45 -17.89 -30.90 5.88
CA ALA A 45 -16.77 -31.14 6.79
C ALA A 45 -15.57 -30.22 6.51
N LEU A 46 -14.85 -29.87 7.55
CA LEU A 46 -13.53 -29.22 7.45
C LEU A 46 -12.45 -30.28 7.72
N VAL A 47 -11.58 -30.55 6.75
CA VAL A 47 -10.65 -31.68 6.82
C VAL A 47 -9.20 -31.21 6.67
N PRO A 48 -8.56 -30.79 7.77
CA PRO A 48 -7.11 -30.53 7.81
C PRO A 48 -6.37 -31.87 7.84
N LEU A 49 -5.87 -32.32 6.70
CA LEU A 49 -5.18 -33.60 6.57
C LEU A 49 -3.77 -33.57 7.16
N GLY A 50 -3.40 -34.61 7.89
CA GLY A 50 -2.11 -34.74 8.56
C GLY A 50 -2.13 -34.20 10.01
N ASN A 51 -0.94 -34.24 10.64
CA ASN A 51 -0.79 -33.90 12.06
C ASN A 51 -0.21 -32.49 12.31
N ASP A 52 0.05 -31.73 11.23
CA ASP A 52 0.64 -30.40 11.39
C ASP A 52 -0.37 -29.43 12.04
N PRO A 53 -0.04 -28.85 13.20
CA PRO A 53 -0.92 -27.90 13.91
C PRO A 53 -1.19 -26.65 13.10
N GLU A 54 -0.28 -26.24 12.22
CA GLU A 54 -0.42 -25.06 11.39
C GLU A 54 -1.49 -25.26 10.29
N VAL A 55 -1.58 -26.46 9.73
CA VAL A 55 -2.68 -26.80 8.79
C VAL A 55 -4.03 -26.67 9.48
N ARG A 56 -4.13 -27.14 10.74
CA ARG A 56 -5.38 -26.99 11.52
C ARG A 56 -5.70 -25.55 11.86
N ARG A 57 -4.68 -24.75 12.22
CA ARG A 57 -4.84 -23.32 12.49
C ARG A 57 -5.37 -22.57 11.26
N ILE A 58 -4.74 -22.79 10.10
CA ILE A 58 -5.17 -22.15 8.83
C ILE A 58 -6.58 -22.56 8.46
N ALA A 59 -6.92 -23.83 8.53
CA ALA A 59 -8.27 -24.32 8.26
C ALA A 59 -9.31 -23.69 9.21
N GLY A 60 -8.93 -23.48 10.49
CA GLY A 60 -9.78 -22.83 11.50
C GLY A 60 -10.21 -21.43 11.15
N LEU A 61 -9.38 -20.66 10.40
CA LEU A 61 -9.72 -19.30 9.96
C LEU A 61 -10.98 -19.28 9.07
N LEU A 62 -11.26 -20.35 8.34
CA LEU A 62 -12.52 -20.47 7.59
C LEU A 62 -13.73 -20.50 8.51
N ASN A 63 -13.64 -21.27 9.60
CA ASN A 63 -14.69 -21.35 10.59
C ASN A 63 -14.92 -20.03 11.33
N GLU A 64 -13.87 -19.25 11.58
CA GLU A 64 -14.02 -17.92 12.18
C GLU A 64 -14.89 -17.00 11.30
N LYS A 65 -14.62 -16.95 9.99
CA LYS A 65 -15.43 -16.15 9.05
C LYS A 65 -16.86 -16.69 8.89
N LEU A 66 -17.04 -18.00 8.72
CA LEU A 66 -18.36 -18.62 8.59
C LEU A 66 -19.21 -18.39 9.84
N LYS A 67 -18.62 -18.48 11.04
CA LYS A 67 -19.33 -18.21 12.30
C LYS A 67 -19.96 -16.82 12.33
N ILE A 68 -19.23 -15.80 11.85
CA ILE A 68 -19.70 -14.42 11.85
C ILE A 68 -20.77 -14.19 10.77
N ALA A 69 -20.47 -14.55 9.52
CA ALA A 69 -21.32 -14.21 8.39
C ALA A 69 -22.46 -15.21 8.17
N ALA A 70 -22.23 -16.52 8.42
CA ALA A 70 -23.17 -17.59 8.13
C ALA A 70 -23.85 -18.17 9.40
N GLY A 71 -23.33 -17.89 10.59
CA GLY A 71 -23.89 -18.35 11.86
C GLY A 71 -23.62 -19.83 12.18
N PHE A 72 -22.77 -20.51 11.40
CA PHE A 72 -22.38 -21.89 11.66
C PHE A 72 -20.87 -22.09 11.50
N THR A 73 -20.39 -23.21 12.00
CA THR A 73 -19.02 -23.68 11.79
C THR A 73 -19.06 -25.09 11.20
N LEU A 74 -18.06 -25.41 10.39
CA LEU A 74 -17.87 -26.73 9.81
C LEU A 74 -17.29 -27.68 10.89
N LYS A 75 -17.80 -28.91 10.94
CA LYS A 75 -17.24 -29.94 11.81
C LYS A 75 -15.86 -30.36 11.31
N THR A 76 -14.86 -30.30 12.19
CA THR A 76 -13.50 -30.75 11.86
C THR A 76 -13.42 -32.28 11.92
N GLU A 77 -12.96 -32.90 10.81
CA GLU A 77 -12.74 -34.33 10.68
C GLU A 77 -11.32 -34.61 10.20
N GLN A 78 -10.83 -35.86 10.37
CA GLN A 78 -9.44 -36.24 10.03
C GLN A 78 -9.37 -37.13 8.79
N THR A 79 -10.50 -37.64 8.32
CA THR A 79 -10.56 -38.55 7.17
C THR A 79 -11.14 -37.86 5.96
N GLN A 80 -10.54 -38.13 4.79
CA GLN A 80 -11.03 -37.60 3.53
C GLN A 80 -12.44 -38.13 3.23
N ARG A 81 -13.33 -37.24 2.80
CA ARG A 81 -14.73 -37.55 2.42
C ARG A 81 -15.24 -36.58 1.36
N LYS A 82 -16.37 -36.89 0.74
CA LYS A 82 -17.17 -35.96 -0.05
C LYS A 82 -17.88 -34.95 0.87
N ASP A 83 -18.39 -33.87 0.30
CA ASP A 83 -18.99 -32.72 1.01
C ASP A 83 -18.03 -32.17 2.07
N ALA A 84 -16.82 -31.82 1.64
CA ALA A 84 -15.75 -31.39 2.53
C ALA A 84 -14.82 -30.34 1.90
N ILE A 85 -14.18 -29.57 2.77
CA ILE A 85 -13.10 -28.65 2.42
C ILE A 85 -11.82 -29.19 3.03
N HIS A 86 -10.91 -29.63 2.15
CA HIS A 86 -9.67 -30.28 2.52
C HIS A 86 -8.49 -29.32 2.48
N PHE A 87 -7.63 -29.39 3.49
CA PHE A 87 -6.34 -28.70 3.54
C PHE A 87 -5.24 -29.77 3.64
N LYS A 88 -4.27 -29.75 2.75
CA LYS A 88 -3.19 -30.75 2.77
C LYS A 88 -1.85 -30.19 2.31
N LEU A 89 -0.79 -30.60 2.98
CA LEU A 89 0.57 -30.42 2.50
C LEU A 89 0.89 -31.53 1.48
N ILE A 90 1.56 -31.14 0.40
CA ILE A 90 2.00 -32.02 -0.68
C ILE A 90 3.47 -31.77 -0.98
N ASN A 91 4.13 -32.74 -1.56
CA ASN A 91 5.52 -32.56 -2.04
C ASN A 91 5.50 -32.11 -3.51
N GLU A 92 5.40 -30.78 -3.71
CA GLU A 92 5.48 -30.15 -5.03
C GLU A 92 6.42 -28.92 -4.95
N PRO A 93 7.74 -29.12 -5.06
CA PRO A 93 8.72 -28.04 -4.90
C PRO A 93 8.50 -26.82 -5.82
N ALA A 94 7.89 -27.03 -7.00
CA ALA A 94 7.56 -25.98 -7.95
C ALA A 94 6.55 -24.95 -7.41
N LEU A 95 5.82 -25.24 -6.32
CA LEU A 95 4.96 -24.28 -5.62
C LEU A 95 5.76 -23.38 -4.66
N GLY A 96 7.02 -23.72 -4.35
CA GLY A 96 7.83 -22.97 -3.40
C GLY A 96 7.20 -22.93 -2.00
N ASN A 97 7.39 -21.82 -1.29
CA ASN A 97 6.89 -21.64 0.09
C ASN A 97 5.47 -21.07 0.14
N GLU A 98 5.04 -20.39 -0.92
CA GLU A 98 3.82 -19.56 -0.91
C GLU A 98 2.81 -19.97 -2.00
N GLY A 99 3.21 -20.81 -2.95
CA GLY A 99 2.32 -21.30 -4.00
C GLY A 99 1.35 -22.38 -3.52
N TYR A 100 0.23 -22.52 -4.21
CA TYR A 100 -0.85 -23.44 -3.87
C TYR A 100 -1.57 -23.98 -5.12
N ARG A 101 -2.30 -25.07 -4.91
CA ARG A 101 -3.36 -25.55 -5.79
C ARG A 101 -4.70 -25.41 -5.05
N LEU A 102 -5.71 -24.92 -5.73
CA LEU A 102 -7.08 -24.88 -5.24
C LEU A 102 -7.97 -25.53 -6.29
N HIS A 103 -8.60 -26.63 -5.92
CA HIS A 103 -9.50 -27.38 -6.77
C HIS A 103 -10.89 -27.43 -6.12
N VAL A 104 -11.87 -26.92 -6.83
CA VAL A 104 -13.29 -26.93 -6.43
C VAL A 104 -14.04 -27.75 -7.42
N THR A 105 -14.71 -28.79 -6.93
CA THR A 105 -15.67 -29.63 -7.68
C THR A 105 -17.09 -29.38 -7.18
N GLY A 106 -18.09 -30.07 -7.73
CA GLY A 106 -19.45 -30.05 -7.15
C GLY A 106 -19.56 -30.85 -5.84
N GLU A 107 -18.55 -31.64 -5.49
CA GLU A 107 -18.57 -32.58 -4.36
C GLU A 107 -17.63 -32.18 -3.22
N ASP A 108 -16.53 -31.50 -3.53
CA ASP A 108 -15.51 -31.12 -2.54
C ASP A 108 -14.67 -29.92 -2.98
N VAL A 109 -13.92 -29.38 -2.01
CA VAL A 109 -12.89 -28.35 -2.21
C VAL A 109 -11.58 -28.87 -1.65
N THR A 110 -10.49 -28.73 -2.39
CA THR A 110 -9.13 -29.07 -1.92
C THR A 110 -8.18 -27.89 -2.07
N ILE A 111 -7.56 -27.46 -0.97
CA ILE A 111 -6.39 -26.57 -0.96
C ILE A 111 -5.16 -27.41 -0.66
N ALA A 112 -4.20 -27.40 -1.57
CA ALA A 112 -2.95 -28.16 -1.44
C ALA A 112 -1.75 -27.24 -1.67
N ALA A 113 -0.70 -27.39 -0.87
CA ALA A 113 0.51 -26.57 -0.97
C ALA A 113 1.74 -27.33 -0.50
N ASN A 114 2.92 -26.85 -0.93
CA ASN A 114 4.20 -27.42 -0.50
C ASN A 114 4.56 -27.00 0.94
N LYS A 115 4.12 -25.81 1.37
CA LYS A 115 4.31 -25.24 2.72
C LYS A 115 3.01 -24.58 3.21
N SER A 116 2.94 -24.38 4.51
CA SER A 116 1.75 -23.77 5.17
C SER A 116 1.42 -22.35 4.65
N GLY A 117 2.42 -21.55 4.25
CA GLY A 117 2.19 -20.25 3.61
C GLY A 117 1.33 -20.36 2.34
N GLY A 118 1.56 -21.39 1.51
CA GLY A 118 0.74 -21.65 0.33
C GLY A 118 -0.71 -22.02 0.71
N LEU A 119 -0.93 -22.79 1.78
CA LEU A 119 -2.29 -23.08 2.27
C LEU A 119 -3.02 -21.81 2.72
N PHE A 120 -2.31 -20.92 3.40
CA PHE A 120 -2.86 -19.62 3.82
C PHE A 120 -3.30 -18.77 2.62
N TYR A 121 -2.44 -18.63 1.58
CA TYR A 121 -2.80 -17.87 0.38
C TYR A 121 -3.88 -18.56 -0.47
N GLY A 122 -3.92 -19.89 -0.48
CA GLY A 122 -5.02 -20.66 -1.06
C GLY A 122 -6.36 -20.38 -0.37
N LEU A 123 -6.34 -20.26 0.97
CA LEU A 123 -7.51 -19.86 1.75
C LEU A 123 -7.93 -18.43 1.45
N GLN A 124 -7.00 -17.46 1.27
CA GLN A 124 -7.36 -16.11 0.85
C GLN A 124 -8.09 -16.11 -0.51
N SER A 125 -7.65 -16.96 -1.44
CA SER A 125 -8.35 -17.13 -2.72
C SER A 125 -9.73 -17.79 -2.55
N LEU A 126 -9.85 -18.76 -1.66
CA LEU A 126 -11.15 -19.39 -1.34
C LEU A 126 -12.14 -18.37 -0.77
N PHE A 127 -11.69 -17.48 0.13
CA PHE A 127 -12.54 -16.38 0.63
C PHE A 127 -13.04 -15.47 -0.48
N GLN A 128 -12.21 -15.20 -1.49
CA GLN A 128 -12.60 -14.38 -2.63
C GLN A 128 -13.51 -15.11 -3.64
N LEU A 129 -13.51 -16.44 -3.65
CA LEU A 129 -14.48 -17.28 -4.40
C LEU A 129 -15.85 -17.39 -3.71
N LEU A 130 -15.88 -17.27 -2.39
CA LEU A 130 -17.14 -17.16 -1.65
C LEU A 130 -17.84 -15.84 -1.98
N PRO A 131 -19.17 -15.78 -1.87
CA PRO A 131 -19.92 -14.54 -2.03
C PRO A 131 -19.33 -13.41 -1.16
N TYR A 132 -19.38 -12.18 -1.65
CA TYR A 132 -18.77 -11.02 -0.96
C TYR A 132 -19.31 -10.82 0.47
N GLN A 133 -20.50 -11.31 0.74
CA GLN A 133 -21.16 -11.31 2.05
C GLN A 133 -20.35 -12.01 3.15
N ILE A 134 -19.41 -12.90 2.79
CA ILE A 134 -18.51 -13.55 3.77
C ILE A 134 -17.62 -12.55 4.53
N GLU A 135 -17.42 -11.35 3.99
CA GLU A 135 -16.69 -10.26 4.65
C GLU A 135 -17.57 -9.45 5.60
N GLY A 136 -18.88 -9.74 5.67
CA GLY A 136 -19.82 -9.03 6.53
C GLY A 136 -19.51 -9.21 8.01
N LYS A 137 -19.86 -8.18 8.81
CA LYS A 137 -19.67 -8.15 10.28
C LYS A 137 -20.87 -8.67 11.06
N SER A 138 -21.91 -9.12 10.37
CA SER A 138 -23.16 -9.60 10.98
C SER A 138 -23.69 -10.83 10.27
N LEU A 139 -24.48 -11.61 11.00
CA LEU A 139 -25.13 -12.80 10.50
C LEU A 139 -26.10 -12.49 9.34
N ILE A 140 -25.98 -13.27 8.26
CA ILE A 140 -26.91 -13.26 7.12
C ILE A 140 -27.67 -14.57 7.11
N THR A 141 -28.99 -14.49 7.33
CA THR A 141 -29.89 -15.65 7.34
C THR A 141 -30.40 -15.99 5.94
N ASN A 142 -30.77 -17.26 5.72
CA ASN A 142 -31.35 -17.74 4.46
C ASN A 142 -30.50 -17.45 3.22
N PHE A 143 -29.16 -17.52 3.36
CA PHE A 143 -28.22 -17.27 2.29
C PHE A 143 -27.50 -18.55 1.86
N GLN A 144 -27.38 -18.76 0.54
CA GLN A 144 -26.66 -19.91 0.00
C GLN A 144 -25.17 -19.58 -0.19
N TRP A 145 -24.34 -20.17 0.65
CA TRP A 145 -22.89 -20.08 0.55
C TRP A 145 -22.37 -21.02 -0.54
N SER A 146 -21.97 -20.48 -1.67
CA SER A 146 -21.55 -21.30 -2.81
C SER A 146 -20.21 -20.84 -3.36
N ILE A 147 -19.43 -21.80 -3.86
CA ILE A 147 -18.10 -21.61 -4.45
C ILE A 147 -18.18 -22.13 -5.88
N PRO A 148 -17.82 -21.35 -6.92
CA PRO A 148 -17.82 -21.81 -8.31
C PRO A 148 -16.80 -22.93 -8.52
N VAL A 149 -17.13 -23.88 -9.39
CA VAL A 149 -16.18 -24.93 -9.80
C VAL A 149 -15.01 -24.31 -10.53
N VAL A 150 -13.79 -24.52 -10.01
CA VAL A 150 -12.57 -23.93 -10.53
C VAL A 150 -11.34 -24.75 -10.18
N GLU A 151 -10.37 -24.76 -11.08
CA GLU A 151 -9.02 -25.27 -10.84
C GLU A 151 -8.02 -24.11 -10.91
N ILE A 152 -7.23 -23.93 -9.85
CA ILE A 152 -6.22 -22.89 -9.74
C ILE A 152 -4.88 -23.54 -9.40
N ARG A 153 -3.82 -23.14 -10.12
CA ARG A 153 -2.43 -23.29 -9.74
C ARG A 153 -1.79 -21.92 -9.67
N ASP A 154 -1.28 -21.54 -8.51
CA ASP A 154 -0.85 -20.17 -8.27
C ASP A 154 0.47 -20.13 -7.50
N VAL A 155 1.36 -19.26 -7.94
CA VAL A 155 2.67 -18.99 -7.32
C VAL A 155 2.96 -17.49 -7.43
N PRO A 156 3.53 -16.85 -6.39
CA PRO A 156 3.89 -15.44 -6.48
C PRO A 156 5.06 -15.22 -7.44
N ARG A 157 5.00 -14.08 -8.14
CA ARG A 157 6.08 -13.61 -9.00
C ARG A 157 7.29 -13.12 -8.21
N PHE A 158 7.05 -12.43 -7.08
CA PHE A 158 8.09 -11.85 -6.24
C PHE A 158 7.96 -12.31 -4.78
N GLY A 159 9.11 -12.47 -4.12
CA GLY A 159 9.19 -12.75 -2.69
C GLY A 159 8.97 -11.53 -1.81
N TRP A 160 9.22 -10.30 -2.31
CA TRP A 160 8.96 -9.05 -1.62
C TRP A 160 7.69 -8.39 -2.17
N ARG A 161 6.63 -8.40 -1.40
CA ARG A 161 5.34 -7.80 -1.75
C ARG A 161 4.90 -6.92 -0.58
N GLY A 162 5.49 -5.70 -0.53
CA GLY A 162 5.41 -4.83 0.63
C GLY A 162 4.25 -3.83 0.61
N GLN A 163 3.90 -3.38 1.82
CA GLN A 163 3.22 -2.12 2.06
C GLN A 163 3.94 -1.39 3.18
N MET A 164 4.23 -0.11 2.98
CA MET A 164 4.77 0.76 4.02
C MET A 164 3.62 1.44 4.75
N LEU A 165 3.75 1.57 6.05
CA LEU A 165 2.89 2.39 6.90
C LEU A 165 3.76 3.36 7.69
N ASP A 166 3.59 4.65 7.42
CA ASP A 166 4.15 5.73 8.21
C ASP A 166 3.29 5.93 9.48
N VAL A 167 3.87 5.65 10.63
CA VAL A 167 3.25 5.90 11.95
C VAL A 167 3.90 7.08 12.68
N SER A 168 4.87 7.72 12.03
CA SER A 168 5.62 8.83 12.59
C SER A 168 4.88 10.16 12.42
N ARG A 169 4.41 10.48 11.20
CA ARG A 169 3.69 11.74 10.96
C ARG A 169 2.37 11.75 11.71
N HIS A 170 1.62 10.65 11.65
CA HIS A 170 0.45 10.41 12.51
C HIS A 170 0.54 9.05 13.17
N PHE A 171 0.31 8.98 14.48
CA PHE A 171 0.36 7.75 15.24
C PHE A 171 -0.89 6.90 15.00
N PHE A 172 -0.69 5.63 14.71
CA PHE A 172 -1.75 4.61 14.63
C PHE A 172 -1.60 3.63 15.78
N THR A 173 -2.71 3.32 16.43
CA THR A 173 -2.72 2.37 17.55
C THR A 173 -2.32 0.96 17.10
N LYS A 174 -1.88 0.13 18.04
CA LYS A 174 -1.56 -1.27 17.79
C LYS A 174 -2.69 -2.04 17.08
N ASP A 175 -3.95 -1.79 17.46
CA ASP A 175 -5.09 -2.47 16.87
C ASP A 175 -5.37 -1.97 15.43
N GLU A 176 -5.10 -0.70 15.14
CA GLU A 176 -5.15 -0.17 13.77
C GLU A 176 -4.05 -0.79 12.90
N VAL A 177 -2.84 -0.97 13.42
CA VAL A 177 -1.75 -1.68 12.71
C VAL A 177 -2.12 -3.14 12.45
N LYS A 178 -2.72 -3.84 13.42
CA LYS A 178 -3.24 -5.21 13.19
C LYS A 178 -4.30 -5.25 12.09
N SER A 179 -5.21 -4.27 12.08
CA SER A 179 -6.23 -4.15 11.03
C SER A 179 -5.62 -3.87 9.65
N PHE A 180 -4.52 -3.12 9.59
CA PHE A 180 -3.74 -2.92 8.37
C PHE A 180 -3.07 -4.21 7.88
N ILE A 181 -2.49 -4.99 8.80
CA ILE A 181 -1.91 -6.31 8.51
C ILE A 181 -2.97 -7.29 7.97
N ASP A 182 -4.21 -7.25 8.49
CA ASP A 182 -5.32 -8.05 7.96
C ASP A 182 -5.66 -7.67 6.52
N ASP A 183 -5.73 -6.36 6.22
CA ASP A 183 -5.95 -5.87 4.86
C ASP A 183 -4.83 -6.31 3.91
N MET A 184 -3.56 -6.27 4.35
CA MET A 184 -2.40 -6.76 3.60
C MET A 184 -2.52 -8.25 3.27
N ALA A 185 -2.76 -9.08 4.29
CA ALA A 185 -2.80 -10.53 4.17
C ALA A 185 -3.91 -11.02 3.21
N GLN A 186 -5.07 -10.35 3.23
CA GLN A 186 -6.21 -10.65 2.35
C GLN A 186 -5.84 -10.55 0.86
N TYR A 187 -4.91 -9.63 0.51
CA TYR A 187 -4.46 -9.40 -0.85
C TYR A 187 -3.03 -9.91 -1.11
N LYS A 188 -2.57 -10.85 -0.27
CA LYS A 188 -1.30 -11.60 -0.44
C LYS A 188 -0.04 -10.74 -0.37
N TYR A 189 -0.10 -9.57 0.27
CA TYR A 189 1.10 -8.87 0.72
C TYR A 189 1.74 -9.65 1.88
N ASN A 190 3.07 -9.64 1.93
CA ASN A 190 3.82 -10.43 2.91
C ASN A 190 4.87 -9.64 3.70
N LEU A 191 4.94 -8.33 3.51
CA LEU A 191 5.92 -7.50 4.21
C LEU A 191 5.33 -6.13 4.58
N LEU A 192 5.23 -5.86 5.87
CA LEU A 192 4.97 -4.53 6.41
C LEU A 192 6.30 -3.78 6.57
N HIS A 193 6.51 -2.74 5.79
CA HIS A 193 7.58 -1.76 6.03
C HIS A 193 7.04 -0.76 7.07
N PHE A 194 7.62 -0.79 8.25
CA PHE A 194 7.13 -0.05 9.41
C PHE A 194 8.01 1.17 9.65
N HIS A 195 7.55 2.33 9.16
CA HIS A 195 8.25 3.60 9.28
C HIS A 195 8.01 4.19 10.66
N LEU A 196 8.92 3.87 11.59
CA LEU A 196 8.77 4.07 13.03
C LEU A 196 9.25 5.43 13.54
N THR A 197 10.11 6.13 12.79
CA THR A 197 10.74 7.36 13.25
C THR A 197 10.88 8.36 12.13
N ASP A 198 10.63 9.65 12.44
CA ASP A 198 10.78 10.78 11.54
C ASP A 198 10.85 12.09 12.36
N ASP A 199 10.88 13.25 11.72
CA ASP A 199 10.89 14.58 12.34
C ASP A 199 9.68 14.84 13.26
N GLN A 200 8.53 14.20 12.98
CA GLN A 200 7.25 14.41 13.67
C GLN A 200 7.00 13.43 14.80
N GLY A 201 7.81 12.38 14.90
CA GLY A 201 7.62 11.42 15.98
C GLY A 201 8.59 10.24 15.99
N TRP A 202 8.91 9.79 17.18
CA TRP A 202 9.64 8.55 17.46
C TRP A 202 8.68 7.53 18.09
N ARG A 203 8.43 6.39 17.42
CA ARG A 203 7.30 5.52 17.77
C ARG A 203 7.66 4.17 18.39
N ILE A 204 8.93 3.91 18.68
CA ILE A 204 9.38 2.65 19.28
C ILE A 204 10.13 2.88 20.60
N GLU A 205 9.79 2.09 21.63
CA GLU A 205 10.50 2.11 22.89
C GLU A 205 11.93 1.59 22.74
N ILE A 206 12.91 2.43 23.14
CA ILE A 206 14.31 2.07 23.29
C ILE A 206 14.68 2.25 24.76
N LYS A 207 14.92 1.15 25.48
CA LYS A 207 15.10 1.17 26.94
C LYS A 207 16.30 1.99 27.39
N GLN A 208 17.36 1.97 26.58
CA GLN A 208 18.56 2.77 26.86
C GLN A 208 18.39 4.26 26.59
N TYR A 209 17.35 4.66 25.86
CA TYR A 209 17.08 6.05 25.51
C TYR A 209 15.62 6.45 25.78
N PRO A 210 15.19 6.53 27.07
CA PRO A 210 13.78 6.72 27.42
C PRO A 210 13.18 8.05 26.96
N LYS A 211 13.99 9.10 26.73
CA LYS A 211 13.48 10.38 26.22
C LYS A 211 12.95 10.27 24.78
N LEU A 212 13.36 9.27 24.00
CA LEU A 212 12.81 9.04 22.67
C LEU A 212 11.28 8.86 22.71
N THR A 213 10.75 8.24 23.76
CA THR A 213 9.30 8.03 23.92
C THR A 213 8.66 9.01 24.90
N SER A 214 9.41 9.58 25.86
CA SER A 214 8.83 10.59 26.76
C SER A 214 8.83 12.02 26.17
N VAL A 215 9.66 12.29 25.15
CA VAL A 215 9.73 13.57 24.42
C VAL A 215 9.43 13.36 22.94
N GLY A 216 10.22 12.51 22.26
CA GLY A 216 10.19 12.35 20.82
C GLY A 216 8.88 11.76 20.27
N ALA A 217 8.08 11.07 21.11
CA ALA A 217 6.80 10.49 20.69
C ALA A 217 5.61 11.47 20.73
N TRP A 218 5.81 12.68 21.24
CA TRP A 218 4.72 13.60 21.54
C TRP A 218 4.85 14.92 20.81
N ASN A 219 3.73 15.37 20.24
CA ASN A 219 3.64 16.56 19.42
C ASN A 219 2.41 17.40 19.81
N VAL A 220 2.27 18.59 19.22
CA VAL A 220 1.03 19.35 19.26
C VAL A 220 0.06 18.81 18.21
N LYS A 221 -1.24 18.84 18.52
CA LYS A 221 -2.27 18.48 17.55
C LYS A 221 -2.51 19.64 16.59
N LYS A 222 -2.26 19.42 15.30
CA LYS A 222 -2.61 20.37 14.22
C LYS A 222 -3.61 19.72 13.28
N GLU A 223 -4.51 20.54 12.73
CA GLU A 223 -5.49 20.13 11.72
C GLU A 223 -5.42 21.09 10.53
N GLY A 224 -5.42 20.55 9.31
CA GLY A 224 -5.30 21.34 8.10
C GLY A 224 -4.31 20.73 7.12
N ARG A 225 -3.56 21.58 6.41
CA ARG A 225 -2.58 21.13 5.41
C ARG A 225 -1.19 21.06 6.05
N PHE A 226 -0.62 19.85 6.08
CA PHE A 226 0.78 19.62 6.49
C PHE A 226 1.74 20.50 5.67
N GLY A 227 2.78 21.02 6.30
CA GLY A 227 3.73 21.97 5.71
C GLY A 227 3.22 23.42 5.63
N ALA A 228 1.97 23.70 6.08
CA ALA A 228 1.38 25.03 6.11
C ALA A 228 0.87 25.43 7.51
N PHE A 229 1.12 24.60 8.52
CA PHE A 229 0.75 24.94 9.90
C PHE A 229 1.53 26.13 10.45
N SER A 230 0.92 26.88 11.35
CA SER A 230 1.64 27.86 12.16
C SER A 230 2.56 27.14 13.14
N PRO A 231 3.77 27.69 13.41
CA PRO A 231 4.63 27.17 14.48
C PRO A 231 3.86 27.08 15.81
N PRO A 232 4.12 26.05 16.63
CA PRO A 232 3.45 25.89 17.91
C PRO A 232 3.71 27.08 18.85
N ALA A 233 2.69 27.48 19.62
CA ALA A 233 2.89 28.42 20.72
C ALA A 233 3.74 27.75 21.84
N ALA A 234 4.44 28.56 22.62
CA ALA A 234 5.35 28.04 23.68
C ALA A 234 4.63 27.20 24.75
N ASN A 235 3.34 27.46 24.98
CA ASN A 235 2.50 26.76 25.97
C ASN A 235 1.48 25.81 25.32
N GLU A 236 1.60 25.51 24.02
CA GLU A 236 0.68 24.59 23.31
C GLU A 236 0.91 23.16 23.81
N PRO A 237 -0.16 22.43 24.24
CA PRO A 237 0.00 21.09 24.77
C PRO A 237 0.64 20.13 23.75
N ARG A 238 1.59 19.30 24.23
CA ARG A 238 2.23 18.25 23.44
C ARG A 238 1.74 16.89 23.91
N ASP A 239 0.48 16.58 23.61
CA ASP A 239 -0.24 15.39 24.01
C ASP A 239 -0.76 14.57 22.82
N TYR A 240 -0.43 15.00 21.59
CA TYR A 240 -0.73 14.28 20.36
C TYR A 240 0.42 13.36 19.97
N GLY A 241 0.15 12.06 19.85
CA GLY A 241 1.15 11.08 19.48
C GLY A 241 0.94 9.74 20.18
N GLY A 242 2.02 9.04 20.42
CA GLY A 242 2.07 7.74 21.06
C GLY A 242 3.29 6.95 20.60
N PHE A 243 3.48 5.78 21.17
CA PHE A 243 4.56 4.87 20.81
C PHE A 243 4.16 3.43 21.09
N TYR A 244 4.91 2.50 20.53
CA TYR A 244 4.79 1.07 20.80
C TYR A 244 5.86 0.68 21.83
N THR A 245 5.43 0.01 22.90
CA THR A 245 6.35 -0.66 23.81
C THR A 245 7.02 -1.84 23.10
N GLN A 246 8.13 -2.34 23.63
CA GLN A 246 8.74 -3.54 23.06
C GLN A 246 7.80 -4.75 23.11
N ASP A 247 6.91 -4.81 24.09
CA ASP A 247 5.90 -5.87 24.17
C ASP A 247 4.80 -5.72 23.11
N ASP A 248 4.40 -4.48 22.79
CA ASP A 248 3.51 -4.20 21.66
C ASP A 248 4.14 -4.63 20.34
N ILE A 249 5.43 -4.34 20.14
CA ILE A 249 6.16 -4.79 18.94
C ILE A 249 6.21 -6.33 18.87
N ARG A 250 6.50 -7.01 19.97
CA ARG A 250 6.49 -8.50 20.01
C ARG A 250 5.11 -9.05 19.68
N GLU A 251 4.06 -8.41 20.15
CA GLU A 251 2.67 -8.79 19.86
C GLU A 251 2.35 -8.58 18.37
N LEU A 252 2.71 -7.43 17.78
CA LEU A 252 2.53 -7.15 16.36
C LEU A 252 3.28 -8.16 15.48
N ILE A 253 4.52 -8.51 15.84
CA ILE A 253 5.31 -9.51 15.10
C ILE A 253 4.64 -10.87 15.12
N ARG A 254 4.14 -11.33 16.30
CA ARG A 254 3.40 -12.61 16.37
C ARG A 254 2.14 -12.56 15.53
N TYR A 255 1.37 -11.46 15.63
CA TYR A 255 0.14 -11.27 14.88
C TYR A 255 0.35 -11.28 13.36
N ALA A 256 1.41 -10.60 12.90
CA ALA A 256 1.82 -10.57 11.50
C ALA A 256 2.27 -11.95 11.01
N LYS A 257 3.09 -12.66 11.80
CA LYS A 257 3.56 -14.01 11.48
C LYS A 257 2.41 -15.01 11.28
N ASP A 258 1.37 -14.93 12.11
CA ASP A 258 0.17 -15.78 11.98
C ASP A 258 -0.60 -15.52 10.67
N ARG A 259 -0.28 -14.42 9.98
CA ARG A 259 -0.83 -13.99 8.68
C ARG A 259 0.18 -14.05 7.55
N TYR A 260 1.35 -14.65 7.80
CA TYR A 260 2.45 -14.74 6.83
C TYR A 260 2.94 -13.36 6.36
N VAL A 261 2.91 -12.37 7.25
CA VAL A 261 3.46 -11.03 7.05
C VAL A 261 4.68 -10.86 7.95
N GLU A 262 5.83 -10.51 7.34
CA GLU A 262 7.03 -10.09 8.05
C GLU A 262 6.98 -8.57 8.29
N ILE A 263 7.80 -8.08 9.26
CA ILE A 263 7.89 -6.64 9.54
C ILE A 263 9.34 -6.17 9.35
N LEU A 264 9.54 -5.23 8.41
CA LEU A 264 10.78 -4.48 8.21
C LEU A 264 10.73 -3.20 9.05
N PRO A 265 11.54 -3.03 10.10
CA PRO A 265 11.63 -1.78 10.82
C PRO A 265 12.46 -0.75 10.06
N GLU A 266 12.01 0.51 10.06
CA GLU A 266 12.77 1.66 9.60
C GLU A 266 13.10 2.58 10.77
N ILE A 267 14.37 2.95 10.88
CA ILE A 267 14.92 3.93 11.82
C ILE A 267 15.67 4.96 11.01
N GLU A 268 15.10 6.14 10.91
CA GLU A 268 15.62 7.24 10.07
C GLU A 268 16.97 7.74 10.54
N SER A 269 17.88 7.88 9.58
CA SER A 269 19.19 8.49 9.72
C SER A 269 19.86 8.74 8.36
N PRO A 270 20.69 9.76 8.17
CA PRO A 270 20.99 10.87 9.10
C PRO A 270 19.91 11.96 9.07
N GLY A 271 19.14 12.11 7.99
CA GLY A 271 17.99 13.01 7.87
C GLY A 271 16.80 12.56 8.68
N HIS A 272 15.69 13.32 8.63
CA HIS A 272 14.42 12.97 9.29
C HIS A 272 14.56 12.58 10.78
N SER A 273 15.54 13.20 11.48
CA SER A 273 15.95 12.80 12.84
C SER A 273 15.57 13.82 13.91
N LEU A 274 14.70 14.81 13.60
CA LEU A 274 14.40 15.89 14.54
C LEU A 274 13.76 15.39 15.85
N ALA A 275 12.93 14.34 15.82
CA ALA A 275 12.37 13.78 17.05
C ALA A 275 13.45 13.16 17.96
N ALA A 276 14.48 12.53 17.38
CA ALA A 276 15.64 12.03 18.12
C ALA A 276 16.48 13.18 18.69
N ILE A 277 16.74 14.22 17.88
CA ILE A 277 17.52 15.41 18.29
C ILE A 277 16.77 16.21 19.36
N ALA A 278 15.44 16.37 19.25
CA ALA A 278 14.63 17.00 20.28
C ALA A 278 14.70 16.25 21.63
N SER A 279 14.85 14.91 21.58
CA SER A 279 15.02 14.07 22.77
C SER A 279 16.45 14.12 23.34
N TYR A 280 17.45 14.19 22.46
CA TYR A 280 18.87 14.18 22.78
C TYR A 280 19.64 15.20 21.91
N PRO A 281 19.63 16.50 22.29
CA PRO A 281 20.18 17.57 21.46
C PRO A 281 21.70 17.42 21.15
N GLU A 282 22.41 16.67 21.96
CA GLU A 282 23.82 16.33 21.73
C GLU A 282 24.09 15.48 20.48
N LEU A 283 23.07 14.96 19.82
CA LEU A 283 23.19 14.24 18.55
C LEU A 283 23.43 15.19 17.37
N SER A 284 23.08 16.47 17.51
CA SER A 284 23.44 17.54 16.58
C SER A 284 24.57 18.41 17.17
N TYR A 285 25.47 18.92 16.32
CA TYR A 285 26.45 19.92 16.72
C TYR A 285 25.99 21.37 16.42
N THR A 286 24.83 21.55 15.82
CA THR A 286 24.26 22.87 15.58
C THR A 286 23.63 23.39 16.86
N PRO A 287 24.11 24.53 17.41
CA PRO A 287 23.51 25.12 18.61
C PRO A 287 22.04 25.49 18.37
N GLY A 288 21.16 25.13 19.30
CA GLY A 288 19.75 25.46 19.20
C GLY A 288 18.89 24.77 20.25
N THR A 289 17.62 25.15 20.30
CA THR A 289 16.57 24.42 21.02
C THR A 289 15.77 23.62 20.01
N TYR A 290 15.70 22.32 20.20
CA TYR A 290 15.01 21.41 19.32
C TYR A 290 13.69 20.97 19.88
N VAL A 291 12.67 20.95 19.04
CA VAL A 291 11.33 20.43 19.36
C VAL A 291 10.89 19.51 18.23
N VAL A 292 10.07 18.53 18.55
CA VAL A 292 9.45 17.64 17.57
C VAL A 292 8.66 18.48 16.57
N ASN A 293 8.84 18.26 15.26
CA ASN A 293 8.20 19.04 14.20
C ASN A 293 6.68 18.84 14.22
N SER A 294 5.92 19.92 14.24
CA SER A 294 4.45 19.91 14.31
C SER A 294 3.76 19.75 12.95
N GLY A 295 4.52 19.58 11.87
CA GLY A 295 4.02 19.68 10.50
C GLY A 295 3.99 21.11 9.97
N ASP A 296 4.64 22.06 10.66
CA ASP A 296 4.92 23.40 10.15
C ASP A 296 6.08 23.36 9.13
N ARG A 297 6.28 24.46 8.42
CA ARG A 297 7.28 24.53 7.35
C ARG A 297 8.70 24.48 7.91
N PHE A 298 9.35 23.34 7.75
CA PHE A 298 10.69 23.06 8.25
C PHE A 298 11.75 22.95 7.12
N MET A 299 11.31 22.87 5.87
CA MET A 299 12.15 22.71 4.67
C MET A 299 11.82 23.76 3.61
N ASP A 300 12.80 24.24 2.89
CA ASP A 300 12.66 25.10 1.71
C ASP A 300 13.11 24.33 0.46
N TRP A 301 12.21 24.23 -0.53
CA TRP A 301 12.43 23.52 -1.79
C TRP A 301 12.72 24.51 -2.92
N PHE A 302 13.81 24.29 -3.65
CA PHE A 302 14.29 25.17 -4.73
C PHE A 302 14.07 24.59 -6.13
N GLY A 303 13.42 23.44 -6.24
CA GLY A 303 13.23 22.69 -7.48
C GLY A 303 14.48 21.86 -7.88
N GLY A 304 14.28 20.92 -8.82
CA GLY A 304 15.36 20.06 -9.28
C GLY A 304 15.98 19.16 -8.21
N GLY A 305 15.21 18.81 -7.17
CA GLY A 305 15.71 18.01 -6.04
C GLY A 305 16.55 18.77 -5.02
N LYS A 306 16.67 20.11 -5.16
CA LYS A 306 17.45 20.93 -4.21
C LYS A 306 16.53 21.44 -3.09
N PHE A 307 17.03 21.35 -1.87
CA PHE A 307 16.32 21.82 -0.67
C PHE A 307 17.30 22.21 0.43
N ALA A 308 16.82 22.92 1.45
CA ALA A 308 17.56 23.26 2.66
C ALA A 308 16.63 23.19 3.87
N ALA A 309 17.09 22.62 4.96
CA ALA A 309 16.38 22.60 6.22
C ALA A 309 16.47 23.98 6.92
N ARG A 310 15.36 24.41 7.51
CA ARG A 310 15.27 25.62 8.35
C ARG A 310 15.75 25.37 9.78
N VAL A 311 15.57 24.13 10.23
CA VAL A 311 16.05 23.59 11.50
C VAL A 311 16.90 22.39 11.17
N ASP A 312 18.02 22.20 11.86
CA ASP A 312 18.88 21.03 11.67
C ASP A 312 18.13 19.78 12.18
N ASN A 313 17.72 18.94 11.22
CA ASN A 313 17.05 17.67 11.45
C ASN A 313 17.97 16.47 11.15
N THR A 314 19.29 16.71 11.14
CA THR A 314 20.25 15.71 10.72
C THR A 314 21.17 15.29 11.86
N LEU A 315 21.39 13.98 12.03
CA LEU A 315 22.43 13.46 12.92
C LEU A 315 23.83 13.84 12.38
N CYS A 316 24.70 14.31 13.27
CA CYS A 316 26.01 14.84 12.84
C CYS A 316 27.02 13.72 12.55
N PRO A 317 27.52 13.54 11.30
CA PRO A 317 28.49 12.49 10.96
C PRO A 317 29.86 12.60 11.66
N ALA A 318 30.21 13.77 12.16
CA ALA A 318 31.48 14.00 12.88
C ALA A 318 31.37 13.75 14.39
N ASN A 319 30.19 13.34 14.88
CA ASN A 319 29.93 13.13 16.30
C ASN A 319 29.90 11.63 16.64
N ASP A 320 30.90 11.14 17.36
CA ASP A 320 30.97 9.72 17.73
C ASP A 320 29.79 9.29 18.62
N LYS A 321 29.20 10.19 19.42
CA LYS A 321 28.01 9.90 20.22
C LYS A 321 26.80 9.49 19.35
N VAL A 322 26.74 9.95 18.09
CA VAL A 322 25.71 9.53 17.13
C VAL A 322 25.83 8.04 16.84
N TYR A 323 27.04 7.56 16.65
CA TYR A 323 27.25 6.13 16.35
C TYR A 323 27.08 5.25 17.59
N GLU A 324 27.40 5.76 18.78
CA GLU A 324 27.08 5.09 20.07
C GLU A 324 25.55 4.99 20.26
N PHE A 325 24.83 6.07 19.95
CA PHE A 325 23.39 6.11 19.98
C PHE A 325 22.79 5.09 18.99
N LEU A 326 23.23 5.13 17.73
CA LEU A 326 22.73 4.21 16.70
C LEU A 326 23.10 2.76 16.99
N ASP A 327 24.27 2.48 17.56
CA ASP A 327 24.64 1.11 17.94
C ASP A 327 23.68 0.51 18.96
N LYS A 328 23.27 1.30 19.96
CA LYS A 328 22.34 0.86 21.01
C LYS A 328 20.90 0.77 20.47
N VAL A 329 20.44 1.77 19.73
CA VAL A 329 19.10 1.78 19.13
C VAL A 329 18.94 0.59 18.18
N LEU A 330 19.84 0.46 17.21
CA LEU A 330 19.80 -0.62 16.23
C LEU A 330 20.05 -1.99 16.85
N GLY A 331 20.77 -2.03 17.99
CA GLY A 331 20.95 -3.23 18.80
C GLY A 331 19.62 -3.73 19.39
N GLU A 332 18.81 -2.87 20.01
CA GLU A 332 17.49 -3.23 20.53
C GLU A 332 16.51 -3.58 19.39
N VAL A 333 16.52 -2.81 18.30
CA VAL A 333 15.69 -3.09 17.10
C VAL A 333 16.04 -4.46 16.49
N ALA A 334 17.33 -4.78 16.34
CA ALA A 334 17.77 -6.06 15.79
C ALA A 334 17.34 -7.27 16.61
N GLN A 335 17.27 -7.10 17.95
CA GLN A 335 16.79 -8.16 18.87
C GLN A 335 15.27 -8.35 18.80
N LEU A 336 14.52 -7.28 18.55
CA LEU A 336 13.06 -7.32 18.48
C LEU A 336 12.55 -7.90 17.17
N PHE A 337 13.12 -7.47 16.05
CA PHE A 337 12.60 -7.81 14.71
C PHE A 337 13.36 -8.99 14.11
N PRO A 338 12.68 -10.13 13.84
CA PRO A 338 13.32 -11.31 13.26
C PRO A 338 13.70 -11.12 11.79
N PHE A 339 13.04 -10.20 11.05
CA PHE A 339 13.30 -9.96 9.63
C PHE A 339 14.79 -9.65 9.39
N PRO A 340 15.39 -10.18 8.31
CA PRO A 340 16.84 -10.09 8.11
C PRO A 340 17.37 -8.70 7.75
N TYR A 341 16.49 -7.74 7.44
CA TYR A 341 16.87 -6.37 7.09
C TYR A 341 16.44 -5.37 8.18
N ILE A 342 17.21 -4.28 8.30
CA ILE A 342 16.81 -3.03 8.95
C ILE A 342 16.93 -1.92 7.91
N HIS A 343 15.89 -1.11 7.77
CA HIS A 343 15.89 0.07 6.92
C HIS A 343 16.44 1.25 7.71
N MET A 344 17.43 1.95 7.13
CA MET A 344 18.13 3.05 7.80
C MET A 344 17.61 4.43 7.38
N GLY A 345 16.61 4.51 6.51
CA GLY A 345 16.22 5.75 5.84
C GLY A 345 17.24 6.15 4.79
N GLY A 346 17.86 7.31 4.96
CA GLY A 346 18.94 7.82 4.12
C GLY A 346 18.51 8.88 3.12
N ASP A 347 17.21 9.13 3.01
CA ASP A 347 16.58 10.09 2.12
C ASP A 347 16.65 11.53 2.63
N GLU A 348 16.49 12.45 1.70
CA GLU A 348 16.30 13.90 1.91
C GLU A 348 17.20 14.55 2.98
N CYS A 349 18.43 14.05 3.13
CA CYS A 349 19.39 14.57 4.09
C CYS A 349 19.80 16.01 3.75
N ALA A 350 19.35 16.97 4.56
CA ALA A 350 19.67 18.38 4.38
C ALA A 350 21.12 18.70 4.80
N LYS A 351 21.97 19.06 3.83
CA LYS A 351 23.41 19.23 4.04
C LYS A 351 23.81 20.68 4.42
N ASN A 352 22.89 21.62 4.39
CA ASN A 352 23.17 23.06 4.60
C ASN A 352 23.72 23.42 5.98
N PHE A 353 23.43 22.61 7.03
CA PHE A 353 24.01 22.75 8.36
C PHE A 353 25.40 22.10 8.41
N TRP A 354 25.60 20.95 7.74
CA TRP A 354 26.86 20.26 7.65
C TRP A 354 27.96 21.11 6.97
N GLU A 355 27.61 21.79 5.86
CA GLU A 355 28.50 22.66 5.10
C GLU A 355 29.15 23.76 5.96
N LYS A 356 28.42 24.22 6.98
CA LYS A 356 28.88 25.30 7.88
C LYS A 356 29.61 24.78 9.12
N ASN A 357 29.54 23.47 9.39
CA ASN A 357 29.99 22.86 10.64
C ASN A 357 31.53 22.61 10.61
N PRO A 358 32.35 23.20 11.54
CA PRO A 358 33.78 22.99 11.59
C PRO A 358 34.20 21.54 11.82
N GLN A 359 33.43 20.76 12.60
CA GLN A 359 33.71 19.35 12.91
C GLN A 359 33.53 18.49 11.64
N ILE A 360 32.56 18.81 10.81
CA ILE A 360 32.37 18.14 9.50
C ILE A 360 33.56 18.46 8.58
N LYS A 361 34.02 19.70 8.52
CA LYS A 361 35.21 20.08 7.74
C LYS A 361 36.46 19.33 8.22
N SER A 362 36.63 19.17 9.54
CA SER A 362 37.71 18.39 10.13
C SER A 362 37.60 16.91 9.78
N LEU A 363 36.36 16.35 9.81
CA LEU A 363 36.10 14.98 9.36
C LEU A 363 36.49 14.82 7.87
N MET A 364 36.04 15.73 7.01
CA MET A 364 36.36 15.69 5.58
C MET A 364 37.88 15.68 5.33
N ALA A 365 38.61 16.50 6.04
CA ALA A 365 40.08 16.56 5.92
C ALA A 365 40.74 15.24 6.38
N ARG A 366 40.28 14.69 7.54
CA ARG A 366 40.84 13.47 8.12
C ARG A 366 40.56 12.24 7.24
N GLU A 367 39.32 12.12 6.77
CA GLU A 367 38.86 10.96 6.00
C GLU A 367 38.98 11.16 4.48
N LYS A 368 39.52 12.31 4.04
CA LYS A 368 39.71 12.69 2.62
C LYS A 368 38.40 12.66 1.82
N LEU A 369 37.31 13.16 2.41
CA LEU A 369 36.00 13.25 1.78
C LEU A 369 35.94 14.51 0.90
N GLY A 370 35.55 14.33 -0.39
CA GLY A 370 35.63 15.40 -1.38
C GLY A 370 34.45 16.41 -1.30
N ASP A 371 33.30 15.97 -0.91
CA ASP A 371 32.06 16.75 -0.89
C ASP A 371 31.08 16.25 0.19
N MET A 372 29.88 16.83 0.26
CA MET A 372 28.85 16.46 1.24
C MET A 372 28.19 15.11 0.92
N ASP A 373 28.22 14.67 -0.31
CA ASP A 373 27.71 13.32 -0.69
C ASP A 373 28.68 12.25 -0.17
N ALA A 374 29.99 12.51 -0.23
CA ALA A 374 31.00 11.64 0.40
C ALA A 374 30.86 11.61 1.93
N VAL A 375 30.47 12.72 2.58
CA VAL A 375 30.18 12.76 4.03
C VAL A 375 28.97 11.90 4.36
N GLN A 376 27.89 11.96 3.57
CA GLN A 376 26.73 11.10 3.75
C GLN A 376 27.10 9.63 3.52
N SER A 377 27.86 9.31 2.48
CA SER A 377 28.35 7.95 2.21
C SER A 377 29.22 7.40 3.36
N TYR A 378 30.08 8.22 3.96
CA TYR A 378 30.84 7.86 5.16
C TYR A 378 29.90 7.48 6.31
N PHE A 379 28.85 8.29 6.56
CA PHE A 379 27.84 7.99 7.57
C PHE A 379 27.13 6.67 7.29
N VAL A 380 26.62 6.48 6.07
CA VAL A 380 25.96 5.24 5.61
C VAL A 380 26.86 4.02 5.81
N GLY A 381 28.14 4.12 5.50
CA GLY A 381 29.13 3.07 5.70
C GLY A 381 29.29 2.68 7.18
N ARG A 382 29.31 3.66 8.09
CA ARG A 382 29.37 3.42 9.54
C ARG A 382 28.09 2.76 10.05
N VAL A 383 26.90 3.23 9.63
CA VAL A 383 25.60 2.63 10.00
C VAL A 383 25.50 1.21 9.45
N SER A 384 25.94 0.98 8.21
CA SER A 384 25.96 -0.36 7.62
C SER A 384 26.82 -1.34 8.44
N SER A 385 27.97 -0.88 8.94
CA SER A 385 28.83 -1.68 9.81
C SER A 385 28.16 -2.02 11.15
N ILE A 386 27.46 -1.06 11.74
CA ILE A 386 26.65 -1.27 12.95
C ILE A 386 25.57 -2.32 12.70
N ILE A 387 24.72 -2.15 11.69
CA ILE A 387 23.65 -3.08 11.35
C ILE A 387 24.19 -4.50 11.10
N THR A 388 25.29 -4.60 10.35
CA THR A 388 25.94 -5.88 10.04
C THR A 388 26.48 -6.54 11.31
N SER A 389 27.03 -5.78 12.25
CA SER A 389 27.53 -6.32 13.54
C SER A 389 26.39 -6.92 14.39
N LYS A 390 25.14 -6.54 14.16
CA LYS A 390 23.95 -7.12 14.81
C LYS A 390 23.39 -8.33 14.04
N GLY A 391 24.07 -8.81 13.01
CA GLY A 391 23.62 -9.96 12.18
C GLY A 391 22.49 -9.62 11.20
N LYS A 392 22.27 -8.33 10.90
CA LYS A 392 21.25 -7.86 9.97
C LYS A 392 21.89 -7.32 8.69
N LYS A 393 21.08 -7.23 7.63
CA LYS A 393 21.42 -6.54 6.38
C LYS A 393 20.84 -5.14 6.38
N MET A 394 21.59 -4.18 5.89
CA MET A 394 21.10 -2.81 5.70
C MET A 394 20.31 -2.70 4.38
N ILE A 395 19.22 -1.96 4.43
CA ILE A 395 18.53 -1.42 3.26
C ILE A 395 18.28 0.08 3.51
N GLY A 396 18.23 0.91 2.48
CA GLY A 396 17.88 2.33 2.59
C GLY A 396 17.32 2.85 1.28
N TRP A 397 16.81 4.08 1.32
CA TRP A 397 16.32 4.78 0.14
C TRP A 397 17.47 5.03 -0.86
N ASP A 398 17.15 5.29 -2.12
CA ASP A 398 18.16 5.28 -3.19
C ASP A 398 19.20 6.40 -3.11
N GLU A 399 19.06 7.39 -2.21
CA GLU A 399 20.09 8.37 -1.87
C GLU A 399 21.34 7.75 -1.26
N ILE A 400 21.26 6.57 -0.65
CA ILE A 400 22.45 5.86 -0.13
C ILE A 400 23.46 5.47 -1.23
N LEU A 401 23.04 5.55 -2.52
CA LEU A 401 23.94 5.37 -3.67
C LEU A 401 24.90 6.54 -3.91
N GLU A 402 24.55 7.73 -3.38
CA GLU A 402 25.34 8.96 -3.54
C GLU A 402 26.65 8.84 -2.76
N GLY A 403 27.77 9.18 -3.38
CA GLY A 403 29.09 9.06 -2.75
C GLY A 403 29.66 7.63 -2.62
N GLY A 404 28.89 6.59 -3.00
CA GLY A 404 29.29 5.18 -2.97
C GLY A 404 28.55 4.35 -1.92
N LEU A 405 28.36 3.08 -2.18
CA LEU A 405 27.60 2.16 -1.33
C LEU A 405 28.38 0.87 -1.05
N VAL A 406 28.27 0.36 0.18
CA VAL A 406 28.82 -0.95 0.56
C VAL A 406 28.08 -2.09 -0.14
N LYS A 407 28.82 -3.07 -0.67
CA LYS A 407 28.29 -4.17 -1.51
C LYS A 407 27.16 -4.97 -0.89
N SER A 408 27.11 -5.09 0.44
CA SER A 408 26.08 -5.88 1.17
C SER A 408 24.76 -5.13 1.35
N ALA A 409 24.70 -3.82 1.08
CA ALA A 409 23.48 -3.04 1.25
C ALA A 409 22.51 -3.28 0.10
N ALA A 410 21.21 -3.38 0.44
CA ALA A 410 20.12 -3.35 -0.52
C ALA A 410 19.61 -1.92 -0.70
N VAL A 411 18.95 -1.66 -1.83
CA VAL A 411 18.47 -0.31 -2.19
C VAL A 411 16.96 -0.36 -2.40
N MET A 412 16.24 0.58 -1.76
CA MET A 412 14.83 0.84 -2.01
C MET A 412 14.71 2.08 -2.91
N SER A 413 14.31 1.86 -4.19
CA SER A 413 14.32 2.92 -5.20
C SER A 413 12.97 3.61 -5.28
N TRP A 414 12.90 4.89 -4.85
CA TRP A 414 11.67 5.68 -4.81
C TRP A 414 11.64 6.87 -5.79
N ARG A 415 12.80 7.48 -6.11
CA ARG A 415 12.93 8.61 -7.06
C ARG A 415 12.79 8.16 -8.51
N GLY A 416 11.76 7.37 -8.83
CA GLY A 416 11.53 6.71 -10.11
C GLY A 416 12.33 5.40 -10.24
N MET A 417 12.51 4.92 -11.47
CA MET A 417 13.14 3.63 -11.75
C MET A 417 14.68 3.72 -11.81
N LYS A 418 15.24 4.92 -11.95
CA LYS A 418 16.68 5.14 -12.28
C LYS A 418 17.60 4.63 -11.17
N GLY A 419 17.31 4.97 -9.91
CA GLY A 419 18.11 4.53 -8.76
C GLY A 419 18.20 3.01 -8.66
N GLY A 420 17.06 2.32 -8.83
CA GLY A 420 17.03 0.86 -8.82
C GLY A 420 17.77 0.22 -9.99
N ILE A 421 17.69 0.79 -11.19
CA ILE A 421 18.47 0.34 -12.36
C ILE A 421 19.98 0.48 -12.08
N GLU A 422 20.40 1.61 -11.52
CA GLU A 422 21.80 1.86 -11.20
C GLU A 422 22.30 0.91 -10.11
N ALA A 423 21.54 0.72 -9.03
CA ALA A 423 21.85 -0.21 -7.95
C ALA A 423 22.00 -1.64 -8.46
N ALA A 424 21.05 -2.13 -9.26
CA ALA A 424 21.09 -3.47 -9.84
C ALA A 424 22.28 -3.67 -10.78
N LYS A 425 22.63 -2.66 -11.60
CA LYS A 425 23.86 -2.71 -12.45
C LYS A 425 25.13 -2.80 -11.62
N LYS A 426 25.15 -2.26 -10.40
CA LYS A 426 26.26 -2.36 -9.44
C LYS A 426 26.23 -3.67 -8.63
N GLY A 427 25.20 -4.52 -8.82
CA GLY A 427 25.06 -5.81 -8.17
C GLY A 427 24.32 -5.81 -6.83
N HIS A 428 23.66 -4.71 -6.45
CA HIS A 428 22.85 -4.61 -5.24
C HIS A 428 21.47 -5.28 -5.41
N GLU A 429 20.96 -5.85 -4.35
CA GLU A 429 19.53 -6.24 -4.25
C GLU A 429 18.67 -4.97 -4.23
N VAL A 430 17.55 -4.98 -4.95
CA VAL A 430 16.69 -3.80 -5.13
C VAL A 430 15.24 -4.12 -4.82
N VAL A 431 14.58 -3.22 -4.10
CA VAL A 431 13.13 -3.14 -3.96
C VAL A 431 12.64 -1.91 -4.71
N MET A 432 11.69 -2.12 -5.64
CA MET A 432 11.20 -1.03 -6.48
C MET A 432 9.97 -0.36 -5.86
N THR A 433 10.11 0.93 -5.55
CA THR A 433 9.06 1.75 -4.94
C THR A 433 8.90 3.11 -5.62
N PRO A 434 8.91 3.17 -6.98
CA PRO A 434 8.93 4.44 -7.69
C PRO A 434 7.67 5.26 -7.41
N SER A 435 7.85 6.53 -7.02
CA SER A 435 6.78 7.42 -6.55
C SER A 435 5.67 7.63 -7.58
N ASP A 436 6.00 7.62 -8.87
CA ASP A 436 5.05 7.79 -9.97
C ASP A 436 4.21 6.52 -10.28
N PHE A 437 4.38 5.42 -9.51
CA PHE A 437 3.59 4.20 -9.62
C PHE A 437 3.00 3.68 -8.31
N VAL A 438 3.68 3.87 -7.17
CA VAL A 438 3.32 3.15 -5.93
C VAL A 438 3.21 4.03 -4.68
N TYR A 439 3.32 5.36 -4.79
CA TYR A 439 3.03 6.28 -3.69
C TYR A 439 1.53 6.48 -3.55
N VAL A 440 0.94 5.71 -2.65
CA VAL A 440 -0.52 5.65 -2.47
C VAL A 440 -1.05 6.70 -1.48
N ASP A 441 -0.22 7.65 -1.08
CA ASP A 441 -0.58 8.91 -0.42
C ASP A 441 -0.91 10.02 -1.43
N TYR A 442 -0.55 9.90 -2.72
CA TYR A 442 -0.90 10.85 -3.76
C TYR A 442 -2.41 10.88 -4.05
N MET A 443 -2.92 12.02 -4.53
CA MET A 443 -4.31 12.13 -4.96
C MET A 443 -4.66 11.06 -6.02
N GLN A 444 -5.85 10.47 -5.90
CA GLN A 444 -6.28 9.41 -6.82
C GLN A 444 -7.05 9.94 -8.02
N GLY A 445 -7.52 11.19 -7.97
CA GLY A 445 -8.37 11.81 -8.97
C GLY A 445 -8.13 13.30 -9.09
N ASP A 446 -9.17 14.02 -9.48
CA ASP A 446 -9.13 15.48 -9.62
C ASP A 446 -8.98 16.16 -8.26
N ALA A 447 -8.13 17.18 -8.18
CA ALA A 447 -7.86 17.95 -6.97
C ALA A 447 -9.12 18.65 -6.38
N ALA A 448 -10.20 18.76 -7.15
CA ALA A 448 -11.48 19.29 -6.63
C ALA A 448 -12.23 18.30 -5.73
N LEU A 449 -11.88 17.01 -5.79
CA LEU A 449 -12.51 15.93 -5.04
C LEU A 449 -11.58 15.25 -4.04
N GLU A 450 -10.28 15.36 -4.25
CA GLU A 450 -9.28 14.66 -3.45
C GLU A 450 -8.75 15.52 -2.30
N PRO A 451 -8.34 14.90 -1.18
CA PRO A 451 -7.55 15.58 -0.17
C PRO A 451 -6.27 16.16 -0.82
N PRO A 452 -5.92 17.41 -0.56
CA PRO A 452 -4.83 18.09 -1.27
C PRO A 452 -3.46 17.51 -0.92
N VAL A 453 -2.79 16.95 -1.92
CA VAL A 453 -1.39 16.51 -1.87
C VAL A 453 -0.67 17.13 -3.09
N TYR A 454 0.65 17.10 -3.12
CA TYR A 454 1.45 17.73 -4.18
C TYR A 454 1.46 16.98 -5.52
N ALA A 455 0.97 15.74 -5.57
CA ALA A 455 0.97 14.92 -6.78
C ALA A 455 -0.32 14.10 -6.93
N THR A 456 -0.52 13.56 -8.13
CA THR A 456 -1.66 12.69 -8.46
C THR A 456 -1.16 11.37 -9.05
N LEU A 457 -1.68 10.26 -8.56
CA LEU A 457 -1.42 8.92 -9.06
C LEU A 457 -2.74 8.17 -9.27
N ARG A 458 -3.11 7.99 -10.55
CA ARG A 458 -4.34 7.31 -10.97
C ARG A 458 -4.20 5.79 -10.89
N LEU A 459 -5.32 5.09 -10.67
CA LEU A 459 -5.35 3.62 -10.59
C LEU A 459 -4.75 2.94 -11.83
N LYS A 460 -5.08 3.41 -13.04
CA LYS A 460 -4.56 2.84 -14.29
C LYS A 460 -3.05 3.00 -14.41
N LYS A 461 -2.50 4.12 -13.94
CA LYS A 461 -1.06 4.34 -13.90
C LYS A 461 -0.39 3.38 -12.92
N THR A 462 -0.96 3.21 -11.72
CA THR A 462 -0.49 2.22 -10.73
C THR A 462 -0.52 0.79 -11.29
N TYR A 463 -1.59 0.44 -12.05
CA TYR A 463 -1.70 -0.88 -12.67
C TYR A 463 -0.61 -1.16 -13.73
N GLN A 464 -0.01 -0.12 -14.29
CA GLN A 464 1.12 -0.24 -15.22
C GLN A 464 2.47 -0.50 -14.53
N PHE A 465 2.51 -0.47 -13.20
CA PHE A 465 3.74 -0.74 -12.46
C PHE A 465 4.37 -2.07 -12.87
N GLU A 466 5.63 -2.02 -13.27
CA GLU A 466 6.44 -3.19 -13.61
C GLU A 466 7.74 -3.12 -12.81
N PRO A 467 7.90 -3.99 -11.79
CA PRO A 467 9.07 -3.94 -10.91
C PRO A 467 10.40 -4.24 -11.60
N VAL A 468 10.40 -5.04 -12.68
CA VAL A 468 11.63 -5.39 -13.39
C VAL A 468 11.82 -4.50 -14.62
N PRO A 469 12.74 -3.51 -14.58
CA PRO A 469 13.06 -2.69 -15.75
C PRO A 469 13.70 -3.53 -16.86
N GLU A 470 13.55 -3.07 -18.09
CA GLU A 470 14.21 -3.69 -19.22
C GLU A 470 15.75 -3.59 -19.09
N GLY A 471 16.45 -4.67 -19.44
CA GLY A 471 17.91 -4.74 -19.40
C GLY A 471 18.54 -4.87 -18.00
N VAL A 472 17.71 -5.13 -16.97
CA VAL A 472 18.18 -5.36 -15.59
C VAL A 472 18.11 -6.86 -15.27
N ASN A 473 19.09 -7.36 -14.49
CA ASN A 473 19.06 -8.71 -13.96
C ASN A 473 17.88 -8.87 -12.98
N ALA A 474 16.85 -9.61 -13.40
CA ALA A 474 15.63 -9.82 -12.63
C ALA A 474 15.88 -10.46 -11.24
N ASN A 475 16.95 -11.25 -11.08
CA ASN A 475 17.27 -11.90 -9.81
C ASN A 475 17.68 -10.91 -8.71
N LEU A 476 18.13 -9.70 -9.08
CA LEU A 476 18.46 -8.64 -8.13
C LEU A 476 17.22 -7.85 -7.69
N ILE A 477 16.12 -7.92 -8.45
CA ILE A 477 14.87 -7.25 -8.10
C ILE A 477 14.05 -8.15 -7.18
N LYS A 478 14.01 -7.80 -5.91
CA LYS A 478 13.30 -8.58 -4.88
C LYS A 478 11.79 -8.50 -5.03
N GLY A 479 11.30 -7.42 -5.61
CA GLY A 479 9.88 -7.09 -5.77
C GLY A 479 9.63 -5.59 -5.66
N GLY A 480 8.54 -5.23 -5.03
CA GLY A 480 8.15 -3.83 -4.84
C GLY A 480 7.24 -3.64 -3.63
N GLN A 481 6.79 -2.41 -3.46
CA GLN A 481 6.05 -2.01 -2.28
C GLN A 481 5.15 -0.81 -2.59
N ALA A 482 3.98 -0.75 -1.96
CA ALA A 482 3.15 0.44 -1.86
C ALA A 482 3.64 1.31 -0.71
N ASN A 483 3.92 2.59 -0.96
CA ASN A 483 4.32 3.53 0.09
C ASN A 483 3.14 4.41 0.48
N LEU A 484 2.82 4.44 1.77
CA LEU A 484 1.72 5.20 2.34
C LEU A 484 2.26 6.15 3.40
N TRP A 485 2.66 7.34 2.96
CA TRP A 485 3.04 8.45 3.83
C TRP A 485 1.81 9.09 4.46
N THR A 486 1.92 9.56 5.68
CA THR A 486 0.75 9.96 6.47
C THR A 486 0.67 11.43 6.82
N GLU A 487 1.46 12.31 6.22
CA GLU A 487 1.43 13.76 6.48
C GLU A 487 0.01 14.35 6.39
N GLN A 488 -0.80 13.86 5.47
CA GLN A 488 -2.19 14.28 5.27
C GLN A 488 -3.21 13.23 5.73
N ILE A 489 -2.78 12.11 6.33
CA ILE A 489 -3.64 10.96 6.63
C ILE A 489 -3.74 10.76 8.15
N TYR A 490 -4.87 11.17 8.72
CA TYR A 490 -5.07 11.28 10.16
C TYR A 490 -5.70 10.05 10.83
N ASN A 491 -6.23 9.09 10.08
CA ASN A 491 -6.95 7.93 10.61
C ASN A 491 -7.08 6.79 9.60
N MET A 492 -7.46 5.61 10.09
CA MET A 492 -7.61 4.38 9.29
C MET A 492 -8.64 4.49 8.16
N ARG A 493 -9.69 5.31 8.32
CA ARG A 493 -10.70 5.46 7.26
C ARG A 493 -10.13 6.23 6.06
N HIS A 494 -9.37 7.30 6.33
CA HIS A 494 -8.64 8.06 5.31
C HIS A 494 -7.51 7.21 4.71
N LEU A 495 -6.76 6.49 5.53
CA LEU A 495 -5.70 5.57 5.10
C LEU A 495 -6.23 4.55 4.06
N ARG A 496 -7.33 3.87 4.36
CA ARG A 496 -7.97 2.93 3.44
C ARG A 496 -8.47 3.60 2.16
N TYR A 497 -9.05 4.80 2.27
CA TYR A 497 -9.42 5.58 1.10
C TYR A 497 -8.23 5.82 0.18
N MET A 498 -7.08 6.22 0.71
CA MET A 498 -5.88 6.51 -0.07
C MET A 498 -5.25 5.23 -0.66
N LEU A 499 -5.23 4.15 0.08
CA LEU A 499 -4.62 2.88 -0.36
C LEU A 499 -5.45 2.18 -1.45
N TRP A 500 -6.78 2.08 -1.26
CA TRP A 500 -7.65 1.30 -2.14
C TRP A 500 -8.42 2.18 -3.14
N PRO A 501 -8.49 1.75 -4.43
CA PRO A 501 -8.14 0.46 -5.03
C PRO A 501 -6.71 0.29 -5.53
N ARG A 502 -5.82 1.29 -5.40
CA ARG A 502 -4.44 1.19 -5.94
C ARG A 502 -3.65 0.03 -5.31
N GLY A 503 -3.90 -0.30 -4.05
CA GLY A 503 -3.36 -1.48 -3.40
C GLY A 503 -3.69 -2.79 -4.13
N PHE A 504 -4.87 -2.91 -4.75
CA PHE A 504 -5.21 -4.08 -5.59
C PHE A 504 -4.30 -4.17 -6.83
N ALA A 505 -4.04 -3.05 -7.48
CA ALA A 505 -3.19 -2.99 -8.66
C ALA A 505 -1.73 -3.37 -8.35
N ILE A 506 -1.20 -2.89 -7.21
CA ILE A 506 0.16 -3.23 -6.77
C ILE A 506 0.25 -4.70 -6.35
N ALA A 507 -0.75 -5.23 -5.62
CA ALA A 507 -0.82 -6.65 -5.27
C ALA A 507 -0.72 -7.52 -6.53
N GLU A 508 -1.48 -7.17 -7.58
CA GLU A 508 -1.46 -7.92 -8.85
C GLU A 508 -0.13 -7.75 -9.60
N ALA A 509 0.51 -6.59 -9.55
CA ALA A 509 1.83 -6.38 -10.14
C ALA A 509 2.92 -7.24 -9.48
N LEU A 510 2.80 -7.46 -8.16
CA LEU A 510 3.80 -8.18 -7.37
C LEU A 510 3.55 -9.68 -7.29
N TRP A 511 2.29 -10.11 -7.40
CA TRP A 511 1.93 -11.52 -7.32
C TRP A 511 1.82 -12.19 -8.68
N SER A 512 1.06 -11.58 -9.60
CA SER A 512 0.66 -12.22 -10.86
C SER A 512 1.75 -12.16 -11.93
N PRO A 513 1.87 -13.16 -12.81
CA PRO A 513 2.71 -13.05 -14.00
C PRO A 513 2.31 -11.85 -14.85
N LYS A 514 3.30 -11.15 -15.43
CA LYS A 514 3.05 -9.97 -16.28
C LYS A 514 2.04 -10.28 -17.42
N SER A 515 2.15 -11.47 -18.02
CA SER A 515 1.27 -11.93 -19.10
C SER A 515 -0.18 -12.17 -18.68
N ALA A 516 -0.45 -12.36 -17.38
CA ALA A 516 -1.80 -12.56 -16.86
C ALA A 516 -2.52 -11.24 -16.53
N ARG A 517 -1.81 -10.10 -16.55
CA ARG A 517 -2.35 -8.79 -16.21
C ARG A 517 -3.09 -8.19 -17.39
N ASP A 518 -4.34 -7.79 -17.17
CA ASP A 518 -5.22 -7.19 -18.16
C ASP A 518 -6.11 -6.13 -17.51
N TRP A 519 -5.99 -4.88 -17.96
CA TRP A 519 -6.74 -3.75 -17.40
C TRP A 519 -8.26 -3.92 -17.56
N LYS A 520 -8.72 -4.41 -18.72
CA LYS A 520 -10.16 -4.58 -18.97
C LYS A 520 -10.78 -5.63 -18.05
N GLY A 521 -10.04 -6.72 -17.78
CA GLY A 521 -10.47 -7.74 -16.84
C GLY A 521 -10.21 -7.36 -15.38
N PHE A 522 -9.31 -6.41 -15.09
CA PHE A 522 -9.04 -5.94 -13.73
C PHE A 522 -10.18 -5.09 -13.17
N VAL A 523 -10.71 -4.15 -13.93
CA VAL A 523 -11.76 -3.22 -13.49
C VAL A 523 -12.99 -3.94 -12.90
N PRO A 524 -13.64 -4.93 -13.58
CA PRO A 524 -14.78 -5.64 -13.00
C PRO A 524 -14.44 -6.39 -11.70
N ARG A 525 -13.19 -6.89 -11.56
CA ARG A 525 -12.74 -7.53 -10.32
C ARG A 525 -12.64 -6.51 -9.18
N VAL A 526 -12.13 -5.31 -9.45
CA VAL A 526 -12.11 -4.20 -8.48
C VAL A 526 -13.53 -3.84 -8.02
N GLU A 527 -14.49 -3.75 -8.95
CA GLU A 527 -15.90 -3.46 -8.63
C GLU A 527 -16.52 -4.51 -7.69
N GLU A 528 -16.19 -5.78 -7.87
CA GLU A 528 -16.66 -6.85 -6.97
C GLU A 528 -15.98 -6.73 -5.57
N HIS A 529 -14.73 -6.30 -5.51
CA HIS A 529 -14.04 -6.03 -4.25
C HIS A 529 -14.58 -4.79 -3.54
N PHE A 530 -15.12 -3.80 -4.23
CA PHE A 530 -15.82 -2.69 -3.59
C PHE A 530 -17.02 -3.18 -2.77
N LYS A 531 -17.80 -4.15 -3.28
CA LYS A 531 -18.90 -4.76 -2.51
C LYS A 531 -18.41 -5.45 -1.23
N ARG A 532 -17.21 -6.10 -1.27
CA ARG A 532 -16.57 -6.69 -0.08
C ARG A 532 -16.20 -5.64 0.95
N PHE A 533 -15.71 -4.48 0.48
CA PHE A 533 -15.38 -3.35 1.34
C PHE A 533 -16.62 -2.70 1.95
N GLU A 534 -17.72 -2.57 1.19
CA GLU A 534 -18.99 -2.03 1.67
C GLU A 534 -19.57 -2.88 2.81
N VAL A 535 -19.68 -4.20 2.63
CA VAL A 535 -20.25 -5.08 3.68
C VAL A 535 -19.34 -5.20 4.91
N SER A 536 -18.05 -4.97 4.77
CA SER A 536 -17.08 -4.96 5.87
C SER A 536 -16.84 -3.57 6.46
N ASP A 537 -17.56 -2.53 6.00
CA ASP A 537 -17.40 -1.14 6.40
C ASP A 537 -15.95 -0.63 6.25
N ARG A 538 -15.29 -1.05 5.18
CA ARG A 538 -13.97 -0.55 4.79
C ARG A 538 -14.10 0.52 3.72
N LYS A 539 -13.38 1.63 3.87
CA LYS A 539 -13.42 2.73 2.92
C LYS A 539 -12.51 2.45 1.73
N TYR A 540 -12.93 2.91 0.56
CA TYR A 540 -12.16 2.94 -0.69
C TYR A 540 -12.46 4.23 -1.46
N ALA A 541 -11.61 4.58 -2.44
CA ALA A 541 -11.84 5.72 -3.31
C ALA A 541 -12.62 5.31 -4.57
N PRO A 542 -13.70 6.01 -4.90
CA PRO A 542 -14.42 5.82 -6.15
C PRO A 542 -13.76 6.53 -7.34
N SER A 543 -12.58 7.13 -7.14
CA SER A 543 -11.92 8.06 -8.06
C SER A 543 -11.63 7.48 -9.45
N MET A 544 -11.60 6.15 -9.60
CA MET A 544 -11.45 5.51 -10.92
C MET A 544 -12.59 5.84 -11.91
N TYR A 545 -13.78 6.18 -11.39
CA TYR A 545 -14.94 6.58 -12.22
C TYR A 545 -14.98 8.09 -12.49
N GLU A 546 -14.21 8.88 -11.73
CA GLU A 546 -14.26 10.32 -11.74
C GLU A 546 -13.28 10.87 -12.80
N PRO A 547 -13.69 11.79 -13.67
CA PRO A 547 -12.78 12.36 -14.63
C PRO A 547 -11.80 13.32 -13.97
N VAL A 548 -10.60 13.43 -14.53
CA VAL A 548 -9.69 14.56 -14.27
C VAL A 548 -9.96 15.64 -15.31
N VAL A 549 -10.15 16.88 -14.83
CA VAL A 549 -10.43 18.02 -15.71
C VAL A 549 -9.11 18.67 -16.14
N ASN A 550 -8.73 18.45 -17.38
CA ASN A 550 -7.59 19.09 -18.02
C ASN A 550 -8.02 20.40 -18.67
N VAL A 551 -7.24 21.47 -18.43
CA VAL A 551 -7.54 22.83 -18.92
C VAL A 551 -6.45 23.28 -19.88
N LYS A 552 -6.84 23.81 -21.03
CA LYS A 552 -5.92 24.34 -22.03
C LYS A 552 -6.45 25.64 -22.65
N ARG A 553 -5.56 26.44 -23.24
CA ARG A 553 -5.99 27.61 -24.03
C ARG A 553 -6.80 27.18 -25.23
N SER A 554 -7.92 27.87 -25.53
CA SER A 554 -8.71 27.65 -26.73
C SER A 554 -8.08 28.40 -27.90
N ALA A 555 -8.13 27.81 -29.09
CA ALA A 555 -7.69 28.47 -30.33
C ALA A 555 -8.56 29.69 -30.69
N THR A 556 -9.79 29.76 -30.22
CA THR A 556 -10.75 30.84 -30.48
C THR A 556 -10.77 31.92 -29.40
N GLY A 557 -9.83 31.87 -28.47
CA GLY A 557 -9.80 32.71 -27.26
C GLY A 557 -10.46 32.03 -26.05
N GLY A 558 -10.09 32.47 -24.83
CA GLY A 558 -10.55 31.83 -23.61
C GLY A 558 -9.84 30.52 -23.33
N PHE A 559 -10.55 29.52 -22.77
CA PHE A 559 -9.98 28.19 -22.47
C PHE A 559 -11.00 27.07 -22.74
N ALA A 560 -10.48 25.86 -22.88
CA ALA A 560 -11.23 24.64 -23.14
C ALA A 560 -10.87 23.54 -22.14
N LEU A 561 -11.79 22.60 -21.98
CA LEU A 561 -11.68 21.47 -21.06
C LEU A 561 -11.66 20.15 -21.82
N ASP A 562 -10.86 19.22 -21.32
CA ASP A 562 -10.92 17.81 -21.67
C ASP A 562 -11.10 16.98 -20.39
N PHE A 563 -11.90 15.93 -20.46
CA PHE A 563 -12.08 14.98 -19.36
C PHE A 563 -11.26 13.70 -19.61
N ASP A 564 -10.36 13.38 -18.69
CA ASP A 564 -9.61 12.11 -18.70
C ASP A 564 -10.32 11.07 -17.82
N VAL A 565 -10.75 9.96 -18.42
CA VAL A 565 -11.51 8.87 -17.79
C VAL A 565 -10.72 7.57 -17.91
N GLU A 566 -10.52 6.86 -16.82
CA GLU A 566 -9.74 5.62 -16.79
C GLU A 566 -10.55 4.37 -17.14
N VAL A 567 -11.81 4.32 -16.68
CA VAL A 567 -12.65 3.13 -16.77
C VAL A 567 -13.43 3.13 -18.08
N PRO A 568 -13.31 2.09 -18.91
CA PRO A 568 -14.09 1.97 -20.13
C PRO A 568 -15.60 1.94 -19.84
N GLY A 569 -16.39 2.59 -20.71
CA GLY A 569 -17.84 2.61 -20.60
C GLY A 569 -18.43 3.62 -19.62
N VAL A 570 -17.58 4.42 -18.96
CA VAL A 570 -18.03 5.58 -18.19
C VAL A 570 -18.38 6.72 -19.14
N THR A 571 -19.60 7.25 -19.00
CA THR A 571 -20.04 8.49 -19.67
C THR A 571 -19.98 9.65 -18.69
N VAL A 572 -19.44 10.77 -19.13
CA VAL A 572 -19.31 12.00 -18.34
C VAL A 572 -20.33 13.00 -18.82
N HIS A 573 -21.17 13.52 -17.91
CA HIS A 573 -22.13 14.59 -18.20
C HIS A 573 -21.75 15.85 -17.41
N TYR A 574 -22.03 17.01 -17.97
CA TYR A 574 -21.59 18.28 -17.38
C TYR A 574 -22.58 19.42 -17.60
N SER A 575 -22.50 20.44 -16.77
CA SER A 575 -23.25 21.69 -16.92
C SER A 575 -22.41 22.92 -16.56
N PHE A 576 -22.78 24.08 -17.15
CA PHE A 576 -22.24 25.38 -16.81
C PHE A 576 -23.34 26.34 -16.30
N ASP A 577 -24.57 25.88 -16.22
CA ASP A 577 -25.80 26.66 -15.97
C ASP A 577 -26.25 26.61 -14.49
N HIS A 578 -25.35 26.22 -13.58
CA HIS A 578 -25.60 26.02 -12.14
C HIS A 578 -26.54 24.86 -11.80
N SER A 579 -27.10 24.13 -12.76
CA SER A 579 -27.87 22.91 -12.48
C SER A 579 -26.96 21.76 -12.06
N PHE A 580 -27.52 20.73 -11.40
CA PHE A 580 -26.86 19.48 -11.17
C PHE A 580 -27.12 18.55 -12.38
N PRO A 581 -26.10 18.26 -13.21
CA PRO A 581 -26.28 17.42 -14.39
C PRO A 581 -26.64 15.99 -14.01
N ASP A 582 -27.39 15.34 -14.88
CA ASP A 582 -27.70 13.93 -14.87
C ASP A 582 -27.42 13.34 -16.28
N ASN A 583 -27.86 12.10 -16.53
CA ASN A 583 -27.63 11.42 -17.80
C ASN A 583 -28.46 11.98 -18.99
N PHE A 584 -29.31 12.99 -18.78
CA PHE A 584 -30.01 13.73 -19.83
C PHE A 584 -29.25 14.99 -20.29
N TYR A 585 -28.25 15.42 -19.51
CA TYR A 585 -27.36 16.52 -19.89
C TYR A 585 -26.37 16.09 -20.99
N PRO A 586 -25.73 17.06 -21.68
CA PRO A 586 -24.75 16.74 -22.69
C PRO A 586 -23.68 15.78 -22.20
N ALA A 587 -23.50 14.70 -22.95
CA ALA A 587 -22.40 13.76 -22.70
C ALA A 587 -21.11 14.28 -23.34
N TYR A 588 -20.01 14.10 -22.66
CA TYR A 588 -18.68 14.38 -23.19
C TYR A 588 -18.38 13.46 -24.39
N SER A 589 -18.16 14.05 -25.54
CA SER A 589 -17.94 13.32 -26.81
C SER A 589 -16.48 12.99 -27.11
N GLY A 590 -15.55 13.28 -26.20
CA GLY A 590 -14.10 13.19 -26.43
C GLY A 590 -13.51 14.43 -27.13
N LYS A 591 -14.33 15.43 -27.48
CA LYS A 591 -13.89 16.71 -28.06
C LYS A 591 -13.78 17.76 -26.96
N SER A 592 -12.75 18.60 -27.03
CA SER A 592 -12.59 19.72 -26.10
C SER A 592 -13.82 20.61 -26.04
N ILE A 593 -14.21 20.95 -24.82
CA ILE A 593 -15.37 21.78 -24.50
C ILE A 593 -14.88 23.21 -24.31
N VAL A 594 -15.29 24.14 -25.15
CA VAL A 594 -15.02 25.57 -24.96
C VAL A 594 -15.86 26.05 -23.76
N VAL A 595 -15.23 26.67 -22.78
CA VAL A 595 -15.95 27.19 -21.62
C VAL A 595 -16.71 28.45 -22.01
N PRO A 596 -18.03 28.53 -21.71
CA PRO A 596 -18.80 29.73 -22.00
C PRO A 596 -18.22 30.95 -21.29
N VAL A 597 -18.29 32.13 -21.93
CA VAL A 597 -17.67 33.37 -21.40
C VAL A 597 -18.20 33.75 -20.03
N ASP A 598 -19.53 33.61 -19.84
CA ASP A 598 -20.22 33.98 -18.59
C ASP A 598 -20.34 32.83 -17.58
N ALA A 599 -19.74 31.67 -17.85
CA ALA A 599 -19.74 30.56 -16.92
C ALA A 599 -18.98 30.92 -15.63
N THR A 600 -19.55 30.57 -14.48
CA THR A 600 -18.95 30.77 -13.16
C THR A 600 -18.61 29.44 -12.48
N VAL A 601 -19.26 28.35 -12.87
CA VAL A 601 -19.10 27.02 -12.29
C VAL A 601 -19.15 25.95 -13.39
N LEU A 602 -18.40 24.87 -13.18
CA LEU A 602 -18.52 23.60 -13.88
C LEU A 602 -19.01 22.56 -12.91
N ARG A 603 -20.06 21.80 -13.28
CA ARG A 603 -20.48 20.58 -12.57
C ARG A 603 -20.36 19.38 -13.47
N VAL A 604 -19.89 18.27 -12.89
CA VAL A 604 -19.56 17.04 -13.64
C VAL A 604 -20.06 15.84 -12.86
N VAL A 605 -20.67 14.89 -13.57
CA VAL A 605 -21.11 13.60 -13.05
C VAL A 605 -20.71 12.47 -14.00
N SER A 606 -20.52 11.29 -13.46
CA SER A 606 -20.15 10.09 -14.23
C SER A 606 -21.22 9.00 -14.11
N TYR A 607 -21.52 8.35 -15.23
CA TYR A 607 -22.49 7.25 -15.29
C TYR A 607 -21.87 6.00 -15.93
N THR A 608 -22.31 4.85 -15.49
CA THR A 608 -22.06 3.54 -16.13
C THR A 608 -23.38 2.80 -16.23
N SER A 609 -23.77 2.37 -17.44
CA SER A 609 -25.02 1.66 -17.68
C SER A 609 -26.25 2.35 -17.06
N GLY A 610 -26.32 3.67 -17.14
CA GLY A 610 -27.40 4.50 -16.62
C GLY A 610 -27.39 4.70 -15.09
N ARG A 611 -26.39 4.17 -14.37
CA ARG A 611 -26.21 4.36 -12.92
C ARG A 611 -25.16 5.42 -12.66
N LEU A 612 -25.46 6.35 -11.73
CA LEU A 612 -24.48 7.31 -11.22
C LEU A 612 -23.34 6.56 -10.53
N VAL A 613 -22.08 6.89 -10.88
CA VAL A 613 -20.87 6.36 -10.27
C VAL A 613 -19.93 7.48 -9.89
N GLY A 614 -19.12 7.26 -8.84
CA GLY A 614 -18.25 8.30 -8.31
C GLY A 614 -19.02 9.42 -7.60
N ARG A 615 -18.31 10.51 -7.36
CA ARG A 615 -18.82 11.72 -6.69
C ARG A 615 -19.19 12.80 -7.73
N THR A 616 -20.17 13.63 -7.44
CA THR A 616 -20.44 14.84 -8.22
C THR A 616 -19.33 15.87 -7.98
N MET A 617 -18.73 16.34 -9.06
CA MET A 617 -17.68 17.35 -9.00
C MET A 617 -18.26 18.74 -9.25
N THR A 618 -17.84 19.71 -8.45
CA THR A 618 -18.18 21.14 -8.65
C THR A 618 -16.88 21.95 -8.56
N ILE A 619 -16.56 22.69 -9.64
CA ILE A 619 -15.33 23.48 -9.74
C ILE A 619 -15.70 24.90 -10.17
N SER A 620 -15.19 25.92 -9.47
CA SER A 620 -15.32 27.30 -9.93
C SER A 620 -14.52 27.54 -11.22
N ILE A 621 -15.02 28.36 -12.11
CA ILE A 621 -14.27 28.72 -13.32
C ILE A 621 -12.97 29.47 -12.96
N ALA A 622 -12.96 30.20 -11.86
CA ALA A 622 -11.75 30.85 -11.34
C ALA A 622 -10.65 29.83 -11.00
N ASP A 623 -11.01 28.68 -10.38
CA ASP A 623 -10.05 27.64 -10.08
C ASP A 623 -9.62 26.84 -11.33
N LEU A 624 -10.51 26.64 -12.28
CA LEU A 624 -10.14 26.06 -13.57
C LEU A 624 -9.13 26.94 -14.33
N LYS A 625 -9.30 28.28 -14.30
CA LYS A 625 -8.33 29.22 -14.90
C LYS A 625 -6.91 29.08 -14.36
N LYS A 626 -6.78 28.78 -13.06
CA LYS A 626 -5.46 28.54 -12.40
C LYS A 626 -4.76 27.29 -12.94
N ARG A 627 -5.49 26.36 -13.56
CA ARG A 627 -4.97 25.10 -14.13
C ARG A 627 -4.50 25.24 -15.56
N VAL A 628 -4.71 26.38 -16.23
CA VAL A 628 -4.29 26.59 -17.63
C VAL A 628 -2.79 26.47 -17.74
N LYS A 629 -2.34 25.50 -18.51
CA LYS A 629 -0.92 25.28 -18.86
C LYS A 629 -0.53 26.08 -20.10
#